data_96cc6a141811b199be3566eab3ff5e8f
#
_entry.id   96cc6a141811b199be3566eab3ff5e8f
#
_cell.length_a   1.000
_cell.length_b   1.000
_cell.length_c   1.000
_cell.angle_alpha   90.00
_cell.angle_beta   90.00
_cell.angle_gamma   90.00
#
_symmetry.space_group_name_H-M   'P 1'
#
loop_
_entity.id
_entity.type
_entity.pdbx_description
1 polymer ?
#
loop_
_entity_poly.entity_id
_entity_poly.type
_entity_poly.pdbx_seq_one_letter_code
_entity_poly.pdbx_strand_id
1 'polypeptide(L)'
;RDKESLLEEQLKNQELIASKTRELERLANRLAQYLSPQIYETIFSGKESGEETYTRKNLTVFFSDIVQFTDMSDSLEPEKLAKVINSYLSEMTQIALDCGGTIDKFIGDAILIFFGDPETRGEREDALACIDMATRMQTRIREMQGYWKKNGVSDGFKVRMGITSGYCTVGNFGSNQRMDYTVLGKPVNLAARLQSLAKADQILISDTTHSLVEQQVDCSFVDEVQPKGFSRPVKFHSVDGLKAGHERESASLSRTLDHIEVNVLDSSDITAAM
;
A
#
# COMPACT_ATOMS: atom_id res chain seq x y z
N ARG A 1 27.09 51.07 18.58
CA ARG A 1 28.04 49.95 18.23
C ARG A 1 27.51 48.61 18.77
N ASP A 2 27.16 48.51 20.06
CA ASP A 2 26.71 47.22 20.64
C ASP A 2 25.37 46.75 20.08
N LYS A 3 24.44 47.68 19.76
CA LYS A 3 23.12 47.32 19.24
C LYS A 3 23.15 46.86 17.78
N GLU A 4 24.01 47.43 16.96
CA GLU A 4 24.25 47.00 15.57
C GLU A 4 24.93 45.64 15.49
N SER A 5 25.94 45.40 16.32
CA SER A 5 26.64 44.13 16.42
C SER A 5 25.68 43.02 16.87
N LEU A 6 24.77 43.29 17.82
CA LEU A 6 23.77 42.34 18.27
C LEU A 6 22.74 42.02 17.19
N LEU A 7 22.33 43.02 16.39
CA LEU A 7 21.41 42.83 15.27
C LEU A 7 22.02 41.98 14.16
N GLU A 8 23.28 42.23 13.84
CA GLU A 8 24.03 41.43 12.84
C GLU A 8 24.18 39.98 13.29
N GLU A 9 24.48 39.75 14.58
CA GLU A 9 24.55 38.41 15.14
C GLU A 9 23.17 37.70 15.11
N GLN A 10 22.09 38.40 15.44
CA GLN A 10 20.73 37.87 15.34
C GLN A 10 20.33 37.49 13.90
N LEU A 11 20.64 38.35 12.93
CA LEU A 11 20.41 38.07 11.51
C LEU A 11 21.17 36.84 11.04
N LYS A 12 22.47 36.76 11.40
CA LYS A 12 23.30 35.59 11.06
C LYS A 12 22.81 34.30 11.69
N ASN A 13 22.33 34.38 12.94
CA ASN A 13 21.73 33.22 13.60
C ASN A 13 20.38 32.80 12.95
N GLN A 14 19.56 33.76 12.55
CA GLN A 14 18.31 33.46 11.83
C GLN A 14 18.57 32.80 10.46
N GLU A 15 19.56 33.31 9.71
CA GLU A 15 19.98 32.71 8.43
C GLU A 15 20.51 31.28 8.62
N LEU A 16 21.32 31.07 9.67
CA LEU A 16 21.84 29.74 9.99
C LEU A 16 20.70 28.77 10.39
N ILE A 17 19.78 29.20 11.23
CA ILE A 17 18.60 28.40 11.63
C ILE A 17 17.78 28.07 10.38
N ALA A 18 17.44 29.04 9.54
CA ALA A 18 16.67 28.83 8.32
C ALA A 18 17.38 27.87 7.33
N SER A 19 18.71 27.94 7.25
CA SER A 19 19.53 27.02 6.45
C SER A 19 19.47 25.60 7.00
N LYS A 20 19.63 25.43 8.31
CA LYS A 20 19.58 24.13 8.98
C LYS A 20 18.18 23.51 8.96
N THR A 21 17.14 24.29 9.11
CA THR A 21 15.75 23.81 8.97
C THR A 21 15.51 23.25 7.58
N ARG A 22 15.90 23.98 6.52
CA ARG A 22 15.79 23.49 5.13
C ARG A 22 16.61 22.21 4.87
N GLU A 23 17.79 22.10 5.47
CA GLU A 23 18.61 20.89 5.37
C GLU A 23 17.92 19.69 6.05
N LEU A 24 17.36 19.89 7.26
CA LEU A 24 16.62 18.87 8.00
C LEU A 24 15.35 18.44 7.26
N GLU A 25 14.56 19.39 6.74
CA GLU A 25 13.38 19.09 5.93
C GLU A 25 13.72 18.25 4.69
N ARG A 26 14.82 18.59 4.01
CA ARG A 26 15.29 17.84 2.84
C ARG A 26 15.74 16.42 3.20
N LEU A 27 16.39 16.23 4.36
CA LEU A 27 16.77 14.92 4.86
C LEU A 27 15.54 14.12 5.28
N ALA A 28 14.60 14.74 5.99
CA ALA A 28 13.33 14.13 6.40
C ALA A 28 12.54 13.64 5.18
N ASN A 29 12.37 14.47 4.15
CA ASN A 29 11.69 14.11 2.90
C ASN A 29 12.39 12.98 2.13
N ARG A 30 13.72 12.88 2.22
CA ARG A 30 14.46 11.75 1.66
C ARG A 30 14.23 10.46 2.44
N LEU A 31 14.24 10.54 3.77
CA LEU A 31 13.95 9.38 4.64
C LEU A 31 12.51 8.90 4.48
N ALA A 32 11.56 9.82 4.26
CA ALA A 32 10.15 9.47 4.00
C ALA A 32 9.97 8.49 2.83
N GLN A 33 10.86 8.50 1.83
CA GLN A 33 10.81 7.57 0.69
C GLN A 33 11.20 6.13 1.07
N TYR A 34 11.87 5.93 2.20
CA TYR A 34 12.34 4.62 2.69
C TYR A 34 11.53 4.11 3.88
N LEU A 35 10.62 4.92 4.40
CA LEU A 35 9.74 4.58 5.51
C LEU A 35 8.29 4.47 5.00
N SER A 36 7.49 3.61 5.62
CA SER A 36 6.05 3.71 5.38
C SER A 36 5.54 5.08 5.87
N PRO A 37 4.53 5.68 5.19
CA PRO A 37 3.99 6.98 5.59
C PRO A 37 3.61 7.03 7.08
N GLN A 38 3.11 5.94 7.62
CA GLN A 38 2.68 5.80 9.01
C GLN A 38 3.86 5.87 10.00
N ILE A 39 4.99 5.25 9.66
CA ILE A 39 6.22 5.34 10.46
C ILE A 39 6.77 6.77 10.42
N TYR A 40 6.77 7.36 9.24
CA TYR A 40 7.19 8.75 9.09
C TYR A 40 6.37 9.68 9.98
N GLU A 41 5.04 9.59 9.94
CA GLU A 41 4.16 10.39 10.78
C GLU A 41 4.40 10.15 12.28
N THR A 42 4.60 8.89 12.69
CA THR A 42 4.88 8.55 14.09
C THR A 42 6.18 9.17 14.59
N ILE A 43 7.25 9.09 13.80
CA ILE A 43 8.56 9.66 14.15
C ILE A 43 8.50 11.18 14.21
N PHE A 44 7.88 11.82 13.21
CA PHE A 44 7.88 13.29 13.10
C PHE A 44 6.76 13.97 13.88
N SER A 45 5.70 13.27 14.29
CA SER A 45 4.65 13.81 15.19
C SER A 45 5.08 13.88 16.66
N GLY A 46 6.28 13.42 17.00
CA GLY A 46 6.79 13.42 18.36
C GLY A 46 6.06 12.45 19.30
N LYS A 47 5.23 11.56 18.78
CA LYS A 47 4.70 10.44 19.55
C LYS A 47 5.87 9.49 19.81
N GLU A 48 6.35 9.50 21.06
CA GLU A 48 7.44 8.63 21.48
C GLU A 48 7.14 7.18 21.15
N SER A 49 7.88 6.63 20.20
CA SER A 49 7.89 5.20 19.89
C SER A 49 9.32 4.67 19.98
N GLY A 50 9.86 4.77 21.19
CA GLY A 50 11.17 4.18 21.54
C GLY A 50 11.07 2.79 22.17
N GLU A 51 9.86 2.30 22.44
CA GLU A 51 9.63 0.97 23.00
C GLU A 51 9.10 0.01 21.91
N GLU A 52 9.43 -1.27 22.05
CA GLU A 52 8.86 -2.38 21.26
C GLU A 52 7.34 -2.40 21.47
N THR A 53 6.61 -1.55 20.74
CA THR A 53 5.15 -1.49 20.83
C THR A 53 4.55 -2.34 19.72
N TYR A 54 3.88 -3.42 20.12
CA TYR A 54 3.07 -4.24 19.23
C TYR A 54 1.69 -4.45 19.82
N THR A 55 0.70 -4.47 18.95
CA THR A 55 -0.70 -4.66 19.35
C THR A 55 -1.34 -5.77 18.53
N ARG A 56 -2.30 -6.48 19.16
CA ARG A 56 -3.10 -7.48 18.46
C ARG A 56 -4.36 -6.82 17.93
N LYS A 57 -4.50 -6.80 16.59
CA LYS A 57 -5.66 -6.21 15.89
C LYS A 57 -6.24 -7.22 14.89
N ASN A 58 -7.52 -7.06 14.59
CA ASN A 58 -8.12 -7.75 13.45
C ASN A 58 -7.86 -6.90 12.20
N LEU A 59 -7.10 -7.43 11.27
CA LEU A 59 -6.62 -6.73 10.07
C LEU A 59 -7.07 -7.49 8.83
N THR A 60 -7.25 -6.76 7.74
CA THR A 60 -7.37 -7.37 6.41
C THR A 60 -6.04 -7.25 5.70
N VAL A 61 -5.46 -8.39 5.34
CA VAL A 61 -4.13 -8.51 4.74
C VAL A 61 -4.27 -8.86 3.27
N PHE A 62 -3.57 -8.12 2.44
CA PHE A 62 -3.47 -8.31 0.99
C PHE A 62 -2.05 -8.70 0.61
N PHE A 63 -1.94 -9.66 -0.30
CA PHE A 63 -0.69 -10.08 -0.91
C PHE A 63 -0.86 -10.19 -2.42
N SER A 64 0.06 -9.61 -3.18
CA SER A 64 0.07 -9.74 -4.64
C SER A 64 1.44 -10.11 -5.17
N ASP A 65 1.49 -10.67 -6.39
CA ASP A 65 2.70 -11.12 -7.05
C ASP A 65 2.49 -11.14 -8.57
N ILE A 66 3.53 -10.83 -9.34
CA ILE A 66 3.47 -10.85 -10.80
C ILE A 66 3.69 -12.29 -11.29
N VAL A 67 2.83 -12.74 -12.19
CA VAL A 67 2.93 -14.08 -12.77
C VAL A 67 4.16 -14.18 -13.66
N GLN A 68 4.99 -15.23 -13.44
CA GLN A 68 6.21 -15.49 -14.21
C GLN A 68 7.23 -14.34 -14.19
N PHE A 69 7.28 -13.58 -13.08
CA PHE A 69 8.22 -12.46 -12.94
C PHE A 69 9.68 -12.89 -13.13
N THR A 70 10.08 -14.05 -12.57
CA THR A 70 11.45 -14.55 -12.70
C THR A 70 11.85 -14.74 -14.16
N ASP A 71 11.02 -15.40 -14.96
CA ASP A 71 11.30 -15.64 -16.40
C ASP A 71 11.38 -14.32 -17.17
N MET A 72 10.49 -13.38 -16.82
CA MET A 72 10.50 -12.05 -17.41
C MET A 72 11.75 -11.25 -17.02
N SER A 73 12.15 -11.30 -15.74
CA SER A 73 13.34 -10.59 -15.25
C SER A 73 14.62 -11.06 -15.90
N ASP A 74 14.72 -12.36 -16.21
CA ASP A 74 15.87 -12.96 -16.90
C ASP A 74 15.92 -12.55 -18.40
N SER A 75 14.78 -12.16 -18.96
CA SER A 75 14.67 -11.79 -20.39
C SER A 75 14.91 -10.31 -20.69
N LEU A 76 14.83 -9.43 -19.67
CA LEU A 76 14.94 -7.99 -19.81
C LEU A 76 16.32 -7.46 -19.41
N GLU A 77 16.75 -6.41 -20.08
CA GLU A 77 17.92 -5.64 -19.64
C GLU A 77 17.64 -5.00 -18.26
N PRO A 78 18.62 -4.97 -17.33
CA PRO A 78 18.42 -4.51 -15.96
C PRO A 78 17.78 -3.12 -15.84
N GLU A 79 18.17 -2.19 -16.72
CA GLU A 79 17.64 -0.82 -16.70
C GLU A 79 16.16 -0.78 -17.15
N LYS A 80 15.78 -1.60 -18.12
CA LYS A 80 14.39 -1.74 -18.56
C LYS A 80 13.55 -2.40 -17.49
N LEU A 81 14.07 -3.47 -16.88
CA LEU A 81 13.43 -4.16 -15.77
C LEU A 81 13.16 -3.17 -14.63
N ALA A 82 14.18 -2.42 -14.17
CA ALA A 82 14.03 -1.43 -13.11
C ALA A 82 12.97 -0.36 -13.44
N LYS A 83 12.95 0.14 -14.68
CA LYS A 83 11.95 1.12 -15.13
C LYS A 83 10.53 0.56 -15.09
N VAL A 84 10.36 -0.66 -15.55
CA VAL A 84 9.05 -1.31 -15.65
C VAL A 84 8.51 -1.68 -14.28
N ILE A 85 9.33 -2.29 -13.41
CA ILE A 85 8.91 -2.64 -12.06
C ILE A 85 8.63 -1.40 -11.20
N ASN A 86 9.44 -0.36 -11.29
CA ASN A 86 9.20 0.88 -10.56
C ASN A 86 7.91 1.57 -11.02
N SER A 87 7.56 1.52 -12.32
CA SER A 87 6.28 2.04 -12.80
C SER A 87 5.10 1.25 -12.22
N TYR A 88 5.20 -0.08 -12.17
CA TYR A 88 4.19 -0.95 -11.56
C TYR A 88 4.03 -0.66 -10.07
N LEU A 89 5.13 -0.68 -9.31
CA LEU A 89 5.10 -0.44 -7.88
C LEU A 89 4.56 0.95 -7.54
N SER A 90 4.90 1.99 -8.32
CA SER A 90 4.39 3.35 -8.11
C SER A 90 2.88 3.45 -8.28
N GLU A 91 2.33 2.84 -9.35
CA GLU A 91 0.89 2.85 -9.59
C GLU A 91 0.13 2.05 -8.52
N MET A 92 0.64 0.87 -8.15
CA MET A 92 0.01 0.06 -7.10
C MET A 92 0.08 0.73 -5.73
N THR A 93 1.20 1.40 -5.42
CA THR A 93 1.37 2.20 -4.20
C THR A 93 0.34 3.31 -4.12
N GLN A 94 0.16 4.08 -5.19
CA GLN A 94 -0.79 5.18 -5.21
C GLN A 94 -2.22 4.69 -4.94
N ILE A 95 -2.64 3.62 -5.63
CA ILE A 95 -3.97 3.03 -5.41
C ILE A 95 -4.14 2.53 -3.97
N ALA A 96 -3.10 1.91 -3.39
CA ALA A 96 -3.14 1.43 -2.01
C ALA A 96 -3.35 2.59 -1.02
N LEU A 97 -2.59 3.67 -1.17
CA LEU A 97 -2.70 4.86 -0.32
C LEU A 97 -4.06 5.56 -0.48
N ASP A 98 -4.56 5.69 -1.70
CA ASP A 98 -5.86 6.30 -1.99
C ASP A 98 -7.03 5.51 -1.36
N CYS A 99 -6.88 4.18 -1.23
CA CYS A 99 -7.85 3.33 -0.56
C CYS A 99 -7.68 3.27 0.98
N GLY A 100 -6.61 3.84 1.50
CA GLY A 100 -6.28 3.83 2.95
C GLY A 100 -5.56 2.55 3.40
N GLY A 101 -4.90 1.85 2.48
CA GLY A 101 -4.06 0.69 2.77
C GLY A 101 -2.70 1.10 3.33
N THR A 102 -2.21 0.36 4.30
CA THR A 102 -0.85 0.48 4.83
C THR A 102 0.08 -0.46 4.09
N ILE A 103 1.06 0.09 3.38
CA ILE A 103 2.06 -0.71 2.68
C ILE A 103 3.10 -1.18 3.71
N ASP A 104 3.18 -2.50 3.90
CA ASP A 104 4.20 -3.10 4.75
C ASP A 104 5.55 -3.10 4.03
N LYS A 105 5.64 -3.84 2.95
CA LYS A 105 6.90 -3.97 2.18
C LYS A 105 6.67 -4.52 0.78
N PHE A 106 7.68 -4.31 -0.05
CA PHE A 106 7.86 -5.02 -1.31
C PHE A 106 8.80 -6.20 -1.10
N ILE A 107 8.47 -7.36 -1.66
CA ILE A 107 9.27 -8.59 -1.61
C ILE A 107 9.53 -9.00 -3.06
N GLY A 108 10.58 -8.44 -3.65
CA GLY A 108 10.77 -8.53 -5.10
C GLY A 108 9.68 -7.77 -5.86
N ASP A 109 8.88 -8.49 -6.62
CA ASP A 109 7.69 -7.99 -7.31
C ASP A 109 6.39 -8.13 -6.50
N ALA A 110 6.45 -8.83 -5.37
CA ALA A 110 5.30 -8.99 -4.48
C ALA A 110 5.09 -7.76 -3.60
N ILE A 111 3.82 -7.47 -3.30
CA ILE A 111 3.41 -6.35 -2.45
C ILE A 111 2.60 -6.90 -1.28
N LEU A 112 3.00 -6.56 -0.06
CA LEU A 112 2.26 -6.82 1.16
C LEU A 112 1.62 -5.52 1.67
N ILE A 113 0.30 -5.54 1.81
CA ILE A 113 -0.50 -4.40 2.30
C ILE A 113 -1.45 -4.92 3.37
N PHE A 114 -1.80 -4.07 4.34
CA PHE A 114 -2.85 -4.37 5.29
C PHE A 114 -3.76 -3.16 5.55
N PHE A 115 -4.96 -3.43 6.05
CA PHE A 115 -5.97 -2.45 6.44
C PHE A 115 -6.36 -2.68 7.90
N GLY A 116 -6.75 -1.61 8.61
CA GLY A 116 -7.14 -1.66 10.00
C GLY A 116 -6.07 -1.18 10.98
N ASP A 117 -4.93 -0.69 10.48
CA ASP A 117 -3.86 -0.08 11.23
C ASP A 117 -3.04 0.87 10.35
N PRO A 118 -2.61 2.07 10.82
CA PRO A 118 -2.87 2.66 12.12
C PRO A 118 -4.33 3.10 12.30
N GLU A 119 -5.03 3.38 11.22
CA GLU A 119 -6.44 3.77 11.23
C GLU A 119 -7.32 2.60 10.81
N THR A 120 -8.49 2.50 11.41
CA THR A 120 -9.53 1.53 11.04
C THR A 120 -10.87 2.21 10.83
N ARG A 121 -11.60 1.73 9.83
CA ARG A 121 -13.00 2.09 9.56
C ARG A 121 -13.96 1.03 10.12
N GLY A 122 -13.41 -0.01 10.76
CA GLY A 122 -14.09 -1.22 11.18
C GLY A 122 -13.78 -2.41 10.24
N GLU A 123 -13.78 -3.62 10.80
CA GLU A 123 -13.33 -4.85 10.12
C GLU A 123 -13.96 -5.05 8.73
N ARG A 124 -15.26 -4.78 8.61
CA ARG A 124 -16.01 -4.90 7.37
C ARG A 124 -15.60 -3.86 6.34
N GLU A 125 -15.51 -2.59 6.75
CA GLU A 125 -15.17 -1.49 5.87
C GLU A 125 -13.71 -1.56 5.41
N ASP A 126 -12.82 -2.04 6.28
CA ASP A 126 -11.42 -2.31 5.96
C ASP A 126 -11.29 -3.45 4.93
N ALA A 127 -12.09 -4.51 5.07
CA ALA A 127 -12.14 -5.60 4.10
C ALA A 127 -12.69 -5.16 2.74
N LEU A 128 -13.75 -4.34 2.73
CA LEU A 128 -14.31 -3.76 1.50
C LEU A 128 -13.32 -2.81 0.81
N ALA A 129 -12.62 -1.98 1.57
CA ALA A 129 -11.60 -1.08 1.04
C ALA A 129 -10.42 -1.85 0.42
N CYS A 130 -10.04 -2.98 1.03
CA CYS A 130 -9.00 -3.86 0.50
C CYS A 130 -9.43 -4.51 -0.84
N ILE A 131 -10.68 -4.96 -0.97
CA ILE A 131 -11.20 -5.54 -2.21
C ILE A 131 -11.36 -4.46 -3.30
N ASP A 132 -11.84 -3.28 -2.96
CA ASP A 132 -11.91 -2.14 -3.88
C ASP A 132 -10.52 -1.79 -4.41
N MET A 133 -9.53 -1.68 -3.53
CA MET A 133 -8.11 -1.49 -3.90
C MET A 133 -7.65 -2.57 -4.89
N ALA A 134 -7.87 -3.85 -4.59
CA ALA A 134 -7.44 -4.96 -5.43
C ALA A 134 -8.10 -4.90 -6.83
N THR A 135 -9.37 -4.54 -6.91
CA THR A 135 -10.13 -4.39 -8.15
C THR A 135 -9.62 -3.21 -8.99
N ARG A 136 -9.33 -2.07 -8.33
CA ARG A 136 -8.71 -0.90 -8.99
C ARG A 136 -7.31 -1.22 -9.50
N MET A 137 -6.51 -1.94 -8.72
CA MET A 137 -5.20 -2.41 -9.16
C MET A 137 -5.29 -3.26 -10.41
N GLN A 138 -6.22 -4.24 -10.48
CA GLN A 138 -6.43 -5.05 -11.68
C GLN A 138 -6.84 -4.20 -12.88
N THR A 139 -7.70 -3.22 -12.69
CA THR A 139 -8.13 -2.31 -13.75
C THR A 139 -6.95 -1.50 -14.27
N ARG A 140 -6.17 -0.92 -13.36
CA ARG A 140 -4.98 -0.14 -13.72
C ARG A 140 -3.93 -0.97 -14.43
N ILE A 141 -3.69 -2.20 -13.98
CA ILE A 141 -2.80 -3.15 -14.66
C ILE A 141 -3.25 -3.40 -16.11
N ARG A 142 -4.54 -3.56 -16.37
CA ARG A 142 -5.09 -3.72 -17.72
C ARG A 142 -4.87 -2.48 -18.59
N GLU A 143 -5.08 -1.30 -18.04
CA GLU A 143 -4.86 -0.02 -18.75
C GLU A 143 -3.38 0.19 -19.13
N MET A 144 -2.45 -0.23 -18.28
CA MET A 144 -1.03 -0.03 -18.46
C MET A 144 -0.35 -1.09 -19.36
N GLN A 145 -1.05 -2.11 -19.80
CA GLN A 145 -0.48 -3.18 -20.66
C GLN A 145 0.27 -2.64 -21.88
N GLY A 146 -0.30 -1.61 -22.54
CA GLY A 146 0.33 -0.96 -23.70
C GLY A 146 1.66 -0.28 -23.38
N TYR A 147 1.78 0.32 -22.20
CA TYR A 147 3.02 0.93 -21.74
C TYR A 147 4.12 -0.12 -21.50
N TRP A 148 3.80 -1.20 -20.80
CA TRP A 148 4.77 -2.24 -20.50
C TRP A 148 5.23 -3.00 -21.74
N LYS A 149 4.30 -3.29 -22.67
CA LYS A 149 4.66 -3.88 -23.97
C LYS A 149 5.66 -3.02 -24.77
N LYS A 150 5.48 -1.69 -24.78
CA LYS A 150 6.43 -0.75 -25.41
C LYS A 150 7.80 -0.73 -24.72
N ASN A 151 7.87 -1.11 -23.43
CA ASN A 151 9.10 -1.16 -22.65
C ASN A 151 9.70 -2.58 -22.53
N GLY A 152 9.25 -3.52 -23.36
CA GLY A 152 9.88 -4.85 -23.52
C GLY A 152 9.18 -6.01 -22.82
N VAL A 153 8.06 -5.78 -22.12
CA VAL A 153 7.24 -6.85 -21.52
C VAL A 153 6.18 -7.27 -22.54
N SER A 154 6.50 -8.23 -23.40
CA SER A 154 5.66 -8.61 -24.56
C SER A 154 4.25 -9.05 -24.17
N ASP A 155 4.11 -9.82 -23.09
CA ASP A 155 2.81 -10.34 -22.61
C ASP A 155 2.09 -9.39 -21.65
N GLY A 156 2.75 -8.28 -21.28
CA GLY A 156 2.26 -7.39 -20.21
C GLY A 156 2.34 -8.03 -18.82
N PHE A 157 1.84 -7.33 -17.81
CA PHE A 157 1.75 -7.91 -16.46
C PHE A 157 0.42 -8.61 -16.24
N LYS A 158 0.50 -9.76 -15.59
CA LYS A 158 -0.63 -10.46 -14.96
C LYS A 158 -0.31 -10.65 -13.49
N VAL A 159 -1.25 -10.42 -12.62
CA VAL A 159 -1.02 -10.42 -11.18
C VAL A 159 -1.96 -11.38 -10.49
N ARG A 160 -1.45 -12.09 -9.49
CA ARG A 160 -2.22 -12.94 -8.59
C ARG A 160 -2.40 -12.19 -7.26
N MET A 161 -3.58 -12.27 -6.69
CA MET A 161 -3.88 -11.56 -5.45
C MET A 161 -4.55 -12.49 -4.44
N GLY A 162 -4.16 -12.36 -3.16
CA GLY A 162 -4.75 -13.10 -2.05
C GLY A 162 -5.08 -12.16 -0.90
N ILE A 163 -6.30 -12.26 -0.35
CA ILE A 163 -6.79 -11.42 0.74
C ILE A 163 -7.32 -12.29 1.87
N THR A 164 -7.00 -11.92 3.10
CA THR A 164 -7.53 -12.58 4.28
C THR A 164 -7.72 -11.61 5.44
N SER A 165 -8.78 -11.81 6.22
CA SER A 165 -9.04 -11.03 7.43
C SER A 165 -8.88 -11.90 8.66
N GLY A 166 -8.31 -11.32 9.72
CA GLY A 166 -8.13 -12.02 10.99
C GLY A 166 -7.14 -11.34 11.94
N TYR A 167 -7.00 -11.93 13.13
CA TYR A 167 -6.12 -11.37 14.16
C TYR A 167 -4.65 -11.51 13.80
N CYS A 168 -3.99 -10.38 13.72
CA CYS A 168 -2.55 -10.24 13.53
C CYS A 168 -1.93 -9.47 14.71
N THR A 169 -0.63 -9.57 14.86
CA THR A 169 0.15 -8.66 15.71
C THR A 169 0.85 -7.66 14.80
N VAL A 170 0.59 -6.38 14.98
CA VAL A 170 1.16 -5.27 14.20
C VAL A 170 1.97 -4.38 15.13
N GLY A 171 3.08 -3.85 14.65
CA GLY A 171 3.97 -2.97 15.39
C GLY A 171 5.41 -3.04 14.92
N ASN A 172 6.31 -2.57 15.78
CA ASN A 172 7.74 -2.54 15.51
C ASN A 172 8.38 -3.89 15.86
N PHE A 173 8.98 -4.54 14.86
CA PHE A 173 9.70 -5.79 15.03
C PHE A 173 11.11 -5.67 14.47
N GLY A 174 12.09 -6.23 15.18
CA GLY A 174 13.47 -6.21 14.70
C GLY A 174 14.50 -6.25 15.81
N SER A 175 15.58 -5.54 15.59
CA SER A 175 16.69 -5.41 16.53
C SER A 175 16.97 -3.94 16.80
N ASN A 176 17.80 -3.65 17.83
CA ASN A 176 18.23 -2.27 18.14
C ASN A 176 18.92 -1.55 16.97
N GLN A 177 19.35 -2.29 15.92
CA GLN A 177 20.02 -1.72 14.75
C GLN A 177 19.08 -1.58 13.54
N ARG A 178 17.99 -2.35 13.51
CA ARG A 178 17.02 -2.32 12.42
C ARG A 178 15.64 -2.73 12.93
N MET A 179 14.69 -1.83 12.79
CA MET A 179 13.28 -2.04 13.12
C MET A 179 12.44 -1.91 11.85
N ASP A 180 11.49 -2.83 11.69
CA ASP A 180 10.48 -2.78 10.66
C ASP A 180 9.10 -2.68 11.32
N TYR A 181 8.29 -1.70 10.92
CA TYR A 181 6.88 -1.71 11.26
C TYR A 181 6.18 -2.70 10.34
N THR A 182 5.65 -3.78 10.89
CA THR A 182 5.14 -4.89 10.08
C THR A 182 4.03 -5.66 10.80
N VAL A 183 3.38 -6.52 10.07
CA VAL A 183 2.31 -7.38 10.55
C VAL A 183 2.76 -8.84 10.57
N LEU A 184 2.52 -9.50 11.71
CA LEU A 184 2.81 -10.92 11.91
C LEU A 184 1.52 -11.68 12.27
N GLY A 185 1.37 -12.88 11.72
CA GLY A 185 0.24 -13.74 12.07
C GLY A 185 -0.12 -14.76 11.00
N LYS A 186 -1.03 -15.67 11.38
CA LYS A 186 -1.56 -16.68 10.44
C LYS A 186 -2.24 -16.04 9.21
N PRO A 187 -2.98 -14.92 9.34
CA PRO A 187 -3.57 -14.26 8.18
C PRO A 187 -2.55 -13.84 7.12
N VAL A 188 -1.36 -13.36 7.50
CA VAL A 188 -0.31 -12.97 6.55
C VAL A 188 0.13 -14.16 5.70
N ASN A 189 0.40 -15.31 6.34
CA ASN A 189 0.79 -16.53 5.66
C ASN A 189 -0.36 -17.07 4.78
N LEU A 190 -1.61 -16.89 5.21
CA LEU A 190 -2.78 -17.32 4.44
C LEU A 190 -2.96 -16.43 3.19
N ALA A 191 -2.80 -15.13 3.31
CA ALA A 191 -2.88 -14.21 2.16
C ALA A 191 -1.84 -14.57 1.09
N ALA A 192 -0.58 -14.79 1.48
CA ALA A 192 0.47 -15.25 0.59
C ALA A 192 0.15 -16.61 -0.05
N ARG A 193 -0.49 -17.53 0.70
CA ARG A 193 -0.88 -18.83 0.18
C ARG A 193 -2.04 -18.72 -0.82
N LEU A 194 -3.05 -17.90 -0.54
CA LEU A 194 -4.17 -17.65 -1.46
C LEU A 194 -3.64 -17.01 -2.74
N GLN A 195 -2.75 -16.02 -2.63
CA GLN A 195 -2.08 -15.43 -3.78
C GLN A 195 -1.39 -16.50 -4.65
N SER A 196 -0.67 -17.44 -4.03
CA SER A 196 0.03 -18.50 -4.78
C SER A 196 -0.92 -19.50 -5.46
N LEU A 197 -2.14 -19.69 -4.93
CA LEU A 197 -3.18 -20.54 -5.50
C LEU A 197 -4.01 -19.84 -6.58
N ALA A 198 -4.00 -18.52 -6.59
CA ALA A 198 -4.75 -17.73 -7.57
C ALA A 198 -4.21 -17.92 -8.99
N LYS A 199 -5.13 -17.94 -9.94
CA LYS A 199 -4.80 -17.88 -11.38
C LYS A 199 -4.33 -16.46 -11.74
N ALA A 200 -3.75 -16.31 -12.91
CA ALA A 200 -3.43 -14.99 -13.46
C ALA A 200 -4.68 -14.10 -13.45
N ASP A 201 -4.52 -12.87 -12.99
CA ASP A 201 -5.58 -11.85 -12.88
C ASP A 201 -6.77 -12.27 -11.99
N GLN A 202 -6.54 -13.15 -11.01
CA GLN A 202 -7.55 -13.57 -10.05
C GLN A 202 -7.28 -12.99 -8.66
N ILE A 203 -8.35 -12.59 -7.97
CA ILE A 203 -8.36 -12.20 -6.57
C ILE A 203 -9.02 -13.33 -5.77
N LEU A 204 -8.27 -13.97 -4.87
CA LEU A 204 -8.79 -14.97 -3.94
C LEU A 204 -8.93 -14.37 -2.54
N ILE A 205 -10.05 -14.65 -1.90
CA ILE A 205 -10.31 -14.22 -0.53
C ILE A 205 -10.61 -15.42 0.37
N SER A 206 -10.21 -15.35 1.64
CA SER A 206 -10.56 -16.37 2.63
C SER A 206 -12.05 -16.32 3.01
N ASP A 207 -12.56 -17.42 3.55
CA ASP A 207 -13.93 -17.51 4.07
C ASP A 207 -14.22 -16.45 5.15
N THR A 208 -13.24 -16.12 5.98
CA THR A 208 -13.36 -15.04 6.97
C THR A 208 -13.56 -13.67 6.31
N THR A 209 -12.82 -13.37 5.24
CA THR A 209 -13.01 -12.14 4.48
C THR A 209 -14.33 -12.15 3.74
N HIS A 210 -14.69 -13.27 3.10
CA HIS A 210 -15.96 -13.44 2.41
C HIS A 210 -17.15 -13.13 3.33
N SER A 211 -17.17 -13.68 4.55
CA SER A 211 -18.25 -13.45 5.52
C SER A 211 -18.40 -11.97 5.92
N LEU A 212 -17.34 -11.16 5.86
CA LEU A 212 -17.41 -9.71 6.11
C LEU A 212 -18.05 -8.94 4.95
N VAL A 213 -17.90 -9.42 3.71
CA VAL A 213 -18.21 -8.65 2.49
C VAL A 213 -19.32 -9.27 1.61
N GLU A 214 -19.86 -10.42 1.95
CA GLU A 214 -20.82 -11.19 1.13
C GLU A 214 -22.06 -10.41 0.68
N GLN A 215 -22.43 -9.37 1.41
CA GLN A 215 -23.56 -8.52 1.05
C GLN A 215 -23.25 -7.52 -0.06
N GLN A 216 -21.98 -7.14 -0.24
CA GLN A 216 -21.55 -6.09 -1.17
C GLN A 216 -20.68 -6.59 -2.32
N VAL A 217 -20.12 -7.79 -2.20
CA VAL A 217 -19.18 -8.36 -3.18
C VAL A 217 -19.76 -9.66 -3.72
N ASP A 218 -19.75 -9.81 -5.03
CA ASP A 218 -20.06 -11.07 -5.69
C ASP A 218 -18.83 -11.97 -5.67
N CYS A 219 -18.99 -13.16 -5.13
CA CYS A 219 -17.91 -14.12 -4.97
C CYS A 219 -18.36 -15.52 -5.35
N SER A 220 -17.50 -16.27 -6.00
CA SER A 220 -17.68 -17.69 -6.31
C SER A 220 -16.79 -18.56 -5.42
N PHE A 221 -17.37 -19.61 -4.82
CA PHE A 221 -16.58 -20.62 -4.11
C PHE A 221 -15.60 -21.29 -5.09
N VAL A 222 -14.34 -21.42 -4.69
CA VAL A 222 -13.30 -22.04 -5.53
C VAL A 222 -12.94 -23.42 -5.01
N ASP A 223 -12.46 -23.49 -3.75
CA ASP A 223 -11.97 -24.74 -3.17
C ASP A 223 -11.74 -24.55 -1.66
N GLU A 224 -11.24 -25.60 -1.01
CA GLU A 224 -10.72 -25.55 0.35
C GLU A 224 -9.30 -26.12 0.40
N VAL A 225 -8.46 -25.56 1.22
CA VAL A 225 -7.09 -26.00 1.40
C VAL A 225 -6.74 -26.05 2.86
N GLN A 226 -5.92 -27.02 3.27
CA GLN A 226 -5.34 -27.06 4.61
C GLN A 226 -3.91 -26.53 4.57
N PRO A 227 -3.69 -25.24 4.82
CA PRO A 227 -2.33 -24.69 4.81
C PRO A 227 -1.51 -25.23 5.98
N LYS A 228 -0.20 -25.32 5.79
CA LYS A 228 0.73 -25.72 6.86
C LYS A 228 0.54 -24.79 8.08
N GLY A 229 0.32 -25.39 9.27
CA GLY A 229 0.09 -24.63 10.51
C GLY A 229 -1.38 -24.29 10.80
N PHE A 230 -2.30 -24.71 9.95
CA PHE A 230 -3.74 -24.62 10.20
C PHE A 230 -4.29 -25.98 10.62
N SER A 231 -5.11 -25.99 11.69
CA SER A 231 -5.71 -27.22 12.23
C SER A 231 -6.94 -27.69 11.44
N ARG A 232 -7.50 -26.83 10.58
CA ARG A 232 -8.70 -27.12 9.77
C ARG A 232 -8.49 -26.61 8.35
N PRO A 233 -9.13 -27.22 7.36
CA PRO A 233 -9.21 -26.65 6.02
C PRO A 233 -9.79 -25.23 6.04
N VAL A 234 -9.31 -24.39 5.14
CA VAL A 234 -9.78 -23.02 4.94
C VAL A 234 -10.41 -22.95 3.56
N LYS A 235 -11.69 -22.57 3.51
CA LYS A 235 -12.39 -22.29 2.26
C LYS A 235 -11.95 -20.95 1.70
N PHE A 236 -11.94 -20.84 0.38
CA PHE A 236 -11.62 -19.60 -0.29
C PHE A 236 -12.49 -19.38 -1.53
N HIS A 237 -12.65 -18.12 -1.86
CA HIS A 237 -13.58 -17.63 -2.86
C HIS A 237 -12.82 -16.73 -3.85
N SER A 238 -13.30 -16.71 -5.10
CA SER A 238 -12.87 -15.75 -6.12
C SER A 238 -13.77 -14.52 -6.05
N VAL A 239 -13.18 -13.34 -6.09
CA VAL A 239 -13.94 -12.10 -6.26
C VAL A 239 -14.34 -11.97 -7.73
N ASP A 240 -15.62 -11.87 -7.99
CA ASP A 240 -16.20 -11.74 -9.35
C ASP A 240 -16.56 -10.28 -9.67
N GLY A 241 -16.85 -9.46 -8.65
CA GLY A 241 -17.15 -8.04 -8.79
C GLY A 241 -17.80 -7.42 -7.55
N LEU A 242 -18.04 -6.13 -7.61
CA LEU A 242 -18.85 -5.42 -6.63
C LEU A 242 -20.30 -5.48 -7.03
N LYS A 243 -21.22 -5.73 -6.08
CA LYS A 243 -22.65 -5.72 -6.34
C LYS A 243 -23.15 -4.34 -6.74
N ALA A 244 -24.08 -4.27 -7.68
CA ALA A 244 -24.66 -3.02 -8.16
C ALA A 244 -25.21 -2.17 -7.00
N GLY A 245 -24.84 -0.89 -6.96
CA GLY A 245 -25.22 0.05 -5.89
C GLY A 245 -24.17 0.22 -4.79
N HIS A 246 -23.04 -0.47 -4.86
CA HIS A 246 -21.91 -0.35 -3.91
C HIS A 246 -20.62 0.11 -4.59
N GLU A 247 -20.71 0.64 -5.82
CA GLU A 247 -19.61 1.42 -6.36
C GLU A 247 -19.41 2.64 -5.44
N ARG A 248 -18.33 2.62 -4.64
CA ARG A 248 -17.95 3.82 -3.89
C ARG A 248 -17.67 4.90 -4.92
N GLU A 249 -18.46 5.99 -4.88
CA GLU A 249 -18.05 7.24 -5.49
C GLU A 249 -16.58 7.47 -5.09
N SER A 250 -15.73 7.70 -6.08
CA SER A 250 -14.36 8.10 -5.84
C SER A 250 -14.40 9.28 -4.88
N ALA A 251 -14.09 9.05 -3.62
CA ALA A 251 -14.04 10.11 -2.63
C ALA A 251 -12.96 11.07 -3.10
N SER A 252 -13.38 12.23 -3.58
CA SER A 252 -12.50 13.35 -3.83
C SER A 252 -11.89 13.71 -2.48
N LEU A 253 -10.63 13.33 -2.28
CA LEU A 253 -9.86 13.72 -1.12
C LEU A 253 -9.56 15.20 -1.22
N SER A 254 -10.40 16.04 -0.61
CA SER A 254 -10.00 17.40 -0.26
C SER A 254 -9.10 17.33 0.96
N ARG A 255 -7.80 17.32 0.79
CA ARG A 255 -6.85 17.63 1.86
C ARG A 255 -6.76 19.15 1.95
N THR A 256 -7.32 19.71 3.00
CA THR A 256 -7.05 21.09 3.41
C THR A 256 -5.66 21.10 4.05
N LEU A 257 -4.66 21.48 3.29
CA LEU A 257 -3.40 21.95 3.87
C LEU A 257 -3.66 23.42 4.26
N ASP A 258 -3.35 23.81 5.51
CA ASP A 258 -3.46 25.19 5.97
C ASP A 258 -2.78 26.11 4.95
N HIS A 259 -3.59 26.94 4.25
CA HIS A 259 -3.25 27.93 3.25
C HIS A 259 -3.23 27.53 1.76
N ILE A 260 -3.59 26.29 1.35
CA ILE A 260 -3.76 25.96 -0.08
C ILE A 260 -4.96 25.03 -0.22
N GLU A 261 -6.03 25.52 -0.82
CA GLU A 261 -7.15 24.71 -1.33
C GLU A 261 -6.74 24.11 -2.68
N VAL A 262 -6.44 22.80 -2.72
CA VAL A 262 -6.24 22.07 -3.97
C VAL A 262 -7.52 21.30 -4.25
N ASN A 263 -8.38 21.84 -5.08
CA ASN A 263 -9.48 21.11 -5.68
C ASN A 263 -8.94 20.29 -6.85
N VAL A 264 -8.74 18.98 -6.69
CA VAL A 264 -8.47 18.08 -7.81
C VAL A 264 -9.82 17.75 -8.44
N LEU A 265 -10.16 18.47 -9.50
CA LEU A 265 -11.23 18.12 -10.41
C LEU A 265 -10.81 16.86 -11.20
N ASP A 266 -11.78 16.04 -11.56
CA ASP A 266 -11.59 14.81 -12.33
C ASP A 266 -10.74 15.08 -13.59
N SER A 267 -9.92 14.09 -13.98
CA SER A 267 -8.96 14.19 -15.09
C SER A 267 -9.57 14.55 -16.46
N SER A 268 -10.89 14.56 -16.58
CA SER A 268 -11.62 15.04 -17.76
C SER A 268 -11.59 16.58 -17.94
N ASP A 269 -11.34 17.35 -16.88
CA ASP A 269 -11.38 18.80 -16.92
C ASP A 269 -10.05 19.48 -17.27
N ILE A 270 -8.96 18.73 -17.34
CA ILE A 270 -7.61 19.27 -17.64
C ILE A 270 -7.46 19.64 -19.14
N THR A 271 -8.29 19.08 -20.00
CA THR A 271 -8.19 19.31 -21.45
C THR A 271 -8.86 20.60 -21.92
N ALA A 272 -9.60 21.28 -21.08
CA ALA A 272 -10.32 22.51 -21.42
C ALA A 272 -9.63 23.82 -20.97
N ALA A 273 -8.48 23.73 -20.29
CA ALA A 273 -7.76 24.89 -19.72
C ALA A 273 -6.35 25.10 -20.31
N MET A 274 -6.04 24.52 -21.48
CA MET A 274 -4.84 24.84 -22.28
C MET A 274 -5.19 25.59 -23.54
#